data_556f2ef33ac9c4455337131737f02e0f
#
_entry.id   556f2ef33ac9c4455337131737f02e0f
#
_cell.length_a   1.000
_cell.length_b   1.000
_cell.length_c   1.000
_cell.angle_alpha   90.00
_cell.angle_beta   90.00
_cell.angle_gamma   90.00
#
_symmetry.space_group_name_H-M   'P 1'
#
loop_
_entity.id
_entity.type
_entity.pdbx_description
1 polymer ?
#
loop_
_entity_poly.entity_id
_entity_poly.type
_entity_poly.pdbx_seq_one_letter_code
_entity_poly.pdbx_strand_id
1 'polypeptide(L)'
;TFYLDKDKKTLLRTHTSPVQIRTMLGSKPPFKIIVPGRTYRCDSDQTHAPMFHQLEGLHIDKDITMGHLKGCLDYFIKEFFEVKNVKMRFRPSHFPFTEPSAEVDIGYKIEKGKIVIGEGDKWLEVLGCGMVHPNVLKNVKVDTNKYQGFAFGIGIDRLAMLKYGINDLRAFFEADYRWLSHFGFDPLDVPTNYRGLSK
;
A
#
# COMPACT_ATOMS: atom_id res chain seq x y z
N THR A 1 8.69 -5.13 15.75
CA THR A 1 9.40 -6.06 14.84
C THR A 1 9.45 -7.44 15.47
N PHE A 2 9.15 -8.49 14.70
CA PHE A 2 9.30 -9.87 15.11
C PHE A 2 10.68 -10.38 14.71
N TYR A 3 11.48 -10.81 15.69
CA TYR A 3 12.77 -11.43 15.47
C TYR A 3 12.64 -12.95 15.60
N LEU A 4 13.32 -13.68 14.72
CA LEU A 4 13.28 -15.14 14.66
C LEU A 4 14.41 -15.78 15.48
N ASP A 5 15.44 -15.00 15.84
CA ASP A 5 16.58 -15.44 16.61
C ASP A 5 16.86 -14.53 17.83
N LYS A 6 17.57 -15.06 18.83
CA LYS A 6 17.96 -14.32 20.04
C LYS A 6 18.94 -13.18 19.74
N ASP A 7 19.77 -13.34 18.73
CA ASP A 7 20.78 -12.36 18.31
C ASP A 7 20.18 -11.21 17.48
N LYS A 8 18.87 -11.23 17.21
CA LYS A 8 18.11 -10.24 16.43
C LYS A 8 18.68 -9.99 15.02
N LYS A 9 19.31 -11.01 14.43
CA LYS A 9 19.88 -10.94 13.06
C LYS A 9 18.85 -11.26 11.99
N THR A 10 17.90 -12.14 12.30
CA THR A 10 16.83 -12.55 11.40
C THR A 10 15.49 -12.04 11.91
N LEU A 11 14.72 -11.40 11.04
CA LEU A 11 13.42 -10.84 11.37
C LEU A 11 12.38 -11.14 10.30
N LEU A 12 11.12 -11.09 10.67
CA LEU A 12 10.02 -11.00 9.72
C LEU A 12 9.98 -9.57 9.14
N ARG A 13 9.96 -9.45 7.81
CA ARG A 13 10.03 -8.14 7.15
C ARG A 13 8.87 -7.22 7.55
N THR A 14 9.19 -6.00 7.88
CA THR A 14 8.21 -4.96 8.26
C THR A 14 7.70 -4.15 7.06
N HIS A 15 8.34 -4.29 5.90
CA HIS A 15 8.03 -3.63 4.63
C HIS A 15 8.31 -4.56 3.45
N THR A 16 7.73 -4.27 2.31
CA THR A 16 8.11 -4.90 1.03
C THR A 16 9.26 -4.17 0.32
N SER A 17 9.72 -3.03 0.83
CA SER A 17 10.78 -2.17 0.28
C SER A 17 12.11 -2.89 -0.06
N PRO A 18 12.57 -3.94 0.67
CA PRO A 18 13.79 -4.66 0.27
C PRO A 18 13.74 -5.25 -1.14
N VAL A 19 12.56 -5.51 -1.68
CA VAL A 19 12.40 -5.98 -3.07
C VAL A 19 12.74 -4.86 -4.06
N GLN A 20 12.38 -3.61 -3.75
CA GLN A 20 12.75 -2.45 -4.59
C GLN A 20 14.28 -2.36 -4.73
N ILE A 21 15.00 -2.49 -3.61
CA ILE A 21 16.47 -2.44 -3.60
C ILE A 21 17.07 -3.58 -4.44
N ARG A 22 16.59 -4.82 -4.25
CA ARG A 22 17.08 -5.98 -5.03
C ARG A 22 16.81 -5.82 -6.53
N THR A 23 15.65 -5.27 -6.90
CA THR A 23 15.31 -5.01 -8.31
C THR A 23 16.26 -3.98 -8.91
N MET A 24 16.51 -2.88 -8.19
CA MET A 24 17.43 -1.82 -8.68
C MET A 24 18.89 -2.30 -8.76
N LEU A 25 19.32 -3.21 -7.87
CA LEU A 25 20.66 -3.82 -7.94
C LEU A 25 20.81 -4.80 -9.10
N GLY A 26 19.72 -5.45 -9.52
CA GLY A 26 19.71 -6.48 -10.56
C GLY A 26 19.50 -5.96 -11.99
N SER A 27 19.20 -4.68 -12.17
CA SER A 27 18.88 -4.09 -13.49
C SER A 27 19.23 -2.62 -13.57
N LYS A 28 18.90 -1.98 -14.69
CA LYS A 28 19.16 -0.55 -14.93
C LYS A 28 17.86 0.23 -15.09
N PRO A 29 17.81 1.54 -14.69
CA PRO A 29 16.64 2.36 -14.94
C PRO A 29 16.30 2.47 -16.44
N PRO A 30 15.02 2.71 -16.79
CA PRO A 30 13.93 3.10 -15.89
C PRO A 30 13.32 1.91 -15.13
N PHE A 31 12.77 2.19 -13.94
CA PHE A 31 12.05 1.19 -13.13
C PHE A 31 10.59 1.58 -12.96
N LYS A 32 9.69 0.67 -13.21
CA LYS A 32 8.26 0.77 -12.88
C LYS A 32 7.82 -0.58 -12.32
N ILE A 33 7.74 -0.66 -11.01
CA ILE A 33 7.41 -1.92 -10.31
C ILE A 33 6.36 -1.71 -9.24
N ILE A 34 5.58 -2.76 -9.00
CA ILE A 34 4.74 -2.92 -7.83
C ILE A 34 5.17 -4.18 -7.08
N VAL A 35 5.13 -4.11 -5.77
CA VAL A 35 5.64 -5.17 -4.89
C VAL A 35 4.58 -5.50 -3.84
N PRO A 36 3.64 -6.40 -4.13
CA PRO A 36 2.74 -6.93 -3.12
C PRO A 36 3.45 -7.95 -2.24
N GLY A 37 3.04 -8.03 -0.97
CA GLY A 37 3.58 -9.05 -0.08
C GLY A 37 3.10 -8.94 1.36
N ARG A 38 3.30 -10.00 2.13
CA ARG A 38 3.02 -10.01 3.56
C ARG A 38 4.09 -9.26 4.31
N THR A 39 3.68 -8.49 5.31
CA THR A 39 4.54 -7.74 6.22
C THR A 39 4.10 -7.96 7.65
N TYR A 40 5.01 -7.73 8.61
CA TYR A 40 4.80 -8.12 10.00
C TYR A 40 5.23 -7.00 10.93
N ARG A 41 4.34 -6.60 11.84
CA ARG A 41 4.58 -5.57 12.86
C ARG A 41 3.95 -6.00 14.19
N CYS A 42 4.54 -5.59 15.30
CA CYS A 42 4.01 -5.92 16.63
C CYS A 42 2.83 -5.03 17.02
N ASP A 43 1.85 -4.90 16.14
CA ASP A 43 0.63 -4.10 16.32
C ASP A 43 -0.59 -5.02 16.22
N SER A 44 -1.59 -4.80 17.08
CA SER A 44 -2.83 -5.58 17.08
C SER A 44 -3.98 -4.77 17.70
N ASP A 45 -4.88 -4.26 16.85
CA ASP A 45 -6.11 -3.60 17.23
C ASP A 45 -7.17 -3.76 16.12
N GLN A 46 -8.27 -3.01 16.14
CA GLN A 46 -9.32 -3.07 15.11
C GLN A 46 -8.85 -2.68 13.70
N THR A 47 -7.76 -1.91 13.61
CA THR A 47 -7.22 -1.35 12.36
C THR A 47 -5.84 -1.89 12.02
N HIS A 48 -5.24 -2.69 12.89
CA HIS A 48 -3.91 -3.27 12.75
C HIS A 48 -3.92 -4.76 13.09
N ALA A 49 -3.23 -5.55 12.29
CA ALA A 49 -2.95 -6.95 12.55
C ALA A 49 -1.43 -7.19 12.56
N PRO A 50 -0.95 -8.17 13.34
CA PRO A 50 0.48 -8.52 13.40
C PRO A 50 1.06 -8.91 12.04
N MET A 51 0.24 -9.46 11.17
CA MET A 51 0.53 -9.72 9.76
C MET A 51 -0.50 -9.01 8.90
N PHE A 52 -0.08 -8.32 7.86
CA PHE A 52 -0.95 -7.66 6.90
C PHE A 52 -0.31 -7.68 5.50
N HIS A 53 -1.12 -7.37 4.49
CA HIS A 53 -0.64 -7.29 3.11
C HIS A 53 -0.32 -5.84 2.75
N GLN A 54 0.89 -5.64 2.26
CA GLN A 54 1.37 -4.35 1.76
C GLN A 54 1.60 -4.43 0.25
N LEU A 55 1.29 -3.34 -0.44
CA LEU A 55 1.70 -3.11 -1.81
C LEU A 55 2.54 -1.85 -1.84
N GLU A 56 3.76 -1.95 -2.35
CA GLU A 56 4.60 -0.79 -2.63
C GLU A 56 4.75 -0.58 -4.13
N GLY A 57 4.76 0.68 -4.55
CA GLY A 57 5.07 1.08 -5.91
C GLY A 57 6.36 1.87 -5.96
N LEU A 58 7.15 1.68 -7.02
CA LEU A 58 8.37 2.44 -7.31
C LEU A 58 8.38 2.83 -8.79
N HIS A 59 8.59 4.10 -9.06
CA HIS A 59 8.85 4.61 -10.40
C HIS A 59 10.10 5.47 -10.42
N ILE A 60 11.15 5.03 -11.09
CA ILE A 60 12.39 5.75 -11.32
C ILE A 60 12.57 5.97 -12.81
N ASP A 61 12.67 7.20 -13.23
CA ASP A 61 12.94 7.58 -14.63
C ASP A 61 13.54 8.98 -14.68
N LYS A 62 13.76 9.51 -15.89
CA LYS A 62 14.13 10.90 -16.12
C LYS A 62 12.91 11.78 -15.82
N ASP A 63 13.17 12.98 -15.30
CA ASP A 63 12.17 14.05 -15.12
C ASP A 63 10.94 13.70 -14.26
N ILE A 64 11.03 12.66 -13.43
CA ILE A 64 9.97 12.29 -12.50
C ILE A 64 9.88 13.33 -11.37
N THR A 65 8.67 13.76 -11.07
CA THR A 65 8.38 14.80 -10.09
C THR A 65 7.33 14.37 -9.07
N MET A 66 7.18 15.14 -8.01
CA MET A 66 6.07 15.01 -7.05
C MET A 66 4.69 15.16 -7.72
N GLY A 67 4.61 15.90 -8.83
CA GLY A 67 3.40 16.01 -9.64
C GLY A 67 2.98 14.67 -10.25
N HIS A 68 3.93 13.90 -10.76
CA HIS A 68 3.68 12.56 -11.29
C HIS A 68 3.20 11.59 -10.19
N LEU A 69 3.81 11.65 -9.00
CA LEU A 69 3.34 10.88 -7.84
C LEU A 69 1.89 11.23 -7.50
N LYS A 70 1.58 12.52 -7.35
CA LYS A 70 0.22 12.99 -7.03
C LYS A 70 -0.80 12.54 -8.07
N GLY A 71 -0.49 12.67 -9.35
CA GLY A 71 -1.36 12.22 -10.44
C GLY A 71 -1.59 10.72 -10.45
N CYS A 72 -0.53 9.93 -10.20
CA CYS A 72 -0.62 8.47 -10.08
C CYS A 72 -1.55 8.05 -8.93
N LEU A 73 -1.40 8.67 -7.76
CA LEU A 73 -2.21 8.35 -6.58
C LEU A 73 -3.66 8.82 -6.73
N ASP A 74 -3.89 10.00 -7.31
CA ASP A 74 -5.24 10.50 -7.59
C ASP A 74 -6.00 9.54 -8.52
N TYR A 75 -5.35 9.12 -9.61
CA TYR A 75 -5.92 8.16 -10.54
C TYR A 75 -6.22 6.82 -9.84
N PHE A 76 -5.25 6.28 -9.09
CA PHE A 76 -5.42 5.02 -8.36
C PHE A 76 -6.60 5.06 -7.39
N ILE A 77 -6.71 6.11 -6.57
CA ILE A 77 -7.78 6.24 -5.56
C ILE A 77 -9.15 6.32 -6.23
N LYS A 78 -9.27 7.10 -7.32
CA LYS A 78 -10.53 7.21 -8.07
C LYS A 78 -10.98 5.89 -8.67
N GLU A 79 -10.07 5.18 -9.33
CA GLU A 79 -10.36 3.87 -9.92
C GLU A 79 -10.66 2.81 -8.85
N PHE A 80 -9.87 2.77 -7.78
CA PHE A 80 -10.05 1.77 -6.74
C PHE A 80 -11.39 1.92 -6.01
N PHE A 81 -11.78 3.14 -5.65
CA PHE A 81 -13.04 3.40 -4.96
C PHE A 81 -14.23 3.66 -5.91
N GLU A 82 -13.99 3.65 -7.21
CA GLU A 82 -15.02 3.87 -8.25
C GLU A 82 -15.75 5.22 -8.07
N VAL A 83 -14.97 6.26 -7.74
CA VAL A 83 -15.48 7.62 -7.52
C VAL A 83 -14.95 8.58 -8.56
N LYS A 84 -15.82 9.49 -9.04
CA LYS A 84 -15.41 10.52 -10.02
C LYS A 84 -14.51 11.57 -9.41
N ASN A 85 -14.81 11.98 -8.19
CA ASN A 85 -14.10 13.02 -7.48
C ASN A 85 -13.70 12.52 -6.09
N VAL A 86 -12.49 12.90 -5.65
CA VAL A 86 -12.01 12.63 -4.30
C VAL A 86 -11.19 13.82 -3.82
N LYS A 87 -11.47 14.30 -2.62
CA LYS A 87 -10.59 15.24 -1.93
C LYS A 87 -9.37 14.47 -1.43
N MET A 88 -8.19 14.89 -1.85
CA MET A 88 -6.92 14.31 -1.37
C MET A 88 -6.09 15.39 -0.69
N ARG A 89 -5.46 15.02 0.42
CA ARG A 89 -4.56 15.87 1.18
C ARG A 89 -3.24 15.16 1.37
N PHE A 90 -2.15 15.85 1.06
CA PHE A 90 -0.79 15.38 1.31
C PHE A 90 -0.26 16.10 2.54
N ARG A 91 -0.10 15.37 3.64
CA ARG A 91 0.49 15.88 4.88
C ARG A 91 1.99 15.60 4.89
N PRO A 92 2.86 16.57 5.16
CA PRO A 92 4.27 16.31 5.37
C PRO A 92 4.47 15.22 6.42
N SER A 93 5.36 14.27 6.13
CA SER A 93 5.74 13.20 7.03
C SER A 93 7.24 12.92 6.90
N HIS A 94 7.76 12.00 7.69
CA HIS A 94 9.17 11.61 7.62
C HIS A 94 9.29 10.10 7.42
N PHE A 95 9.92 9.73 6.29
CA PHE A 95 10.38 8.37 6.05
C PHE A 95 11.87 8.42 5.67
N PRO A 96 12.73 7.53 6.23
CA PRO A 96 14.18 7.64 6.02
C PRO A 96 14.62 7.35 4.56
N PHE A 97 13.73 6.84 3.73
CA PHE A 97 13.99 6.44 2.35
C PHE A 97 13.32 7.34 1.29
N THR A 98 12.60 8.39 1.72
CA THR A 98 11.99 9.38 0.82
C THR A 98 12.20 10.81 1.33
N GLU A 99 12.35 11.77 0.39
CA GLU A 99 12.47 13.20 0.67
C GLU A 99 12.08 14.01 -0.59
N PRO A 100 11.01 14.84 -0.56
CA PRO A 100 10.04 14.98 0.52
C PRO A 100 9.18 13.73 0.70
N SER A 101 8.73 13.53 1.95
CA SER A 101 7.79 12.47 2.33
C SER A 101 6.42 13.03 2.66
N ALA A 102 5.38 12.27 2.39
CA ALA A 102 4.02 12.65 2.74
C ALA A 102 3.16 11.41 3.09
N GLU A 103 2.23 11.62 3.98
CA GLU A 103 1.06 10.77 4.18
C GLU A 103 -0.10 11.32 3.38
N VAL A 104 -0.90 10.43 2.81
CA VAL A 104 -2.05 10.81 1.98
C VAL A 104 -3.33 10.47 2.70
N ASP A 105 -4.13 11.51 2.90
CA ASP A 105 -5.49 11.39 3.42
C ASP A 105 -6.49 11.61 2.29
N ILE A 106 -7.61 10.86 2.35
CA ILE A 106 -8.74 11.04 1.46
C ILE A 106 -9.97 11.51 2.22
N GLY A 107 -10.79 12.33 1.56
CA GLY A 107 -12.04 12.82 2.10
C GLY A 107 -13.10 11.72 2.17
N TYR A 108 -13.85 11.67 3.27
CA TYR A 108 -15.00 10.77 3.41
C TYR A 108 -16.13 11.43 4.22
N LYS A 109 -17.32 10.90 4.09
CA LYS A 109 -18.49 11.18 4.91
C LYS A 109 -19.11 9.90 5.42
N ILE A 110 -19.98 10.00 6.42
CA ILE A 110 -20.77 8.86 6.89
C ILE A 110 -22.21 9.08 6.44
N GLU A 111 -22.72 8.19 5.61
CA GLU A 111 -24.12 8.18 5.17
C GLU A 111 -24.79 6.88 5.61
N LYS A 112 -25.87 6.99 6.37
CA LYS A 112 -26.62 5.83 6.92
C LYS A 112 -25.71 4.80 7.60
N GLY A 113 -24.71 5.27 8.36
CA GLY A 113 -23.75 4.41 9.07
C GLY A 113 -22.65 3.81 8.21
N LYS A 114 -22.58 4.10 6.91
CA LYS A 114 -21.53 3.62 5.99
C LYS A 114 -20.55 4.74 5.63
N ILE A 115 -19.29 4.37 5.47
CA ILE A 115 -18.25 5.27 4.96
C ILE A 115 -18.44 5.42 3.45
N VAL A 116 -18.54 6.68 3.00
CA VAL A 116 -18.59 7.05 1.58
C VAL A 116 -17.36 7.87 1.26
N ILE A 117 -16.47 7.36 0.45
CA ILE A 117 -15.25 8.03 -0.01
C ILE A 117 -15.60 9.06 -1.08
N GLY A 118 -14.91 10.20 -1.07
CA GLY A 118 -15.07 11.24 -2.10
C GLY A 118 -14.88 12.66 -1.58
N GLU A 119 -15.96 13.44 -1.52
CA GLU A 119 -15.93 14.87 -1.22
C GLU A 119 -16.28 15.24 0.23
N GLY A 120 -16.29 14.27 1.14
CA GLY A 120 -16.61 14.49 2.55
C GLY A 120 -15.62 15.42 3.28
N ASP A 121 -16.02 15.87 4.46
CA ASP A 121 -15.22 16.80 5.29
C ASP A 121 -14.37 16.09 6.35
N LYS A 122 -14.56 14.78 6.50
CA LYS A 122 -13.70 13.94 7.35
C LYS A 122 -12.52 13.41 6.54
N TRP A 123 -11.42 13.13 7.22
CA TRP A 123 -10.17 12.69 6.59
C TRP A 123 -9.76 11.33 7.09
N LEU A 124 -9.28 10.51 6.19
CA LEU A 124 -8.80 9.16 6.46
C LEU A 124 -7.45 8.96 5.78
N GLU A 125 -6.44 8.62 6.58
CA GLU A 125 -5.13 8.25 6.06
C GLU A 125 -5.19 6.90 5.35
N VAL A 126 -4.65 6.83 4.14
CA VAL A 126 -4.69 5.62 3.30
C VAL A 126 -3.33 5.08 2.90
N LEU A 127 -2.30 5.93 2.80
CA LEU A 127 -0.98 5.51 2.36
C LEU A 127 0.13 6.51 2.72
N GLY A 128 1.37 6.02 2.74
CA GLY A 128 2.58 6.83 2.77
C GLY A 128 3.27 6.88 1.41
N CYS A 129 3.88 8.02 1.07
CA CYS A 129 4.57 8.20 -0.20
C CYS A 129 5.68 9.25 -0.13
N GLY A 130 6.45 9.38 -1.21
CA GLY A 130 7.45 10.45 -1.33
C GLY A 130 8.36 10.26 -2.54
N MET A 131 9.20 11.27 -2.77
CA MET A 131 10.30 11.14 -3.72
C MET A 131 11.39 10.27 -3.12
N VAL A 132 11.93 9.34 -3.90
CA VAL A 132 12.98 8.44 -3.41
C VAL A 132 14.21 9.24 -3.00
N HIS A 133 14.68 9.02 -1.78
CA HIS A 133 15.83 9.75 -1.25
C HIS A 133 17.09 9.49 -2.12
N PRO A 134 17.86 10.54 -2.50
CA PRO A 134 19.02 10.38 -3.37
C PRO A 134 20.05 9.36 -2.88
N ASN A 135 20.20 9.21 -1.57
CA ASN A 135 21.12 8.21 -1.00
C ASN A 135 20.67 6.76 -1.27
N VAL A 136 19.36 6.51 -1.36
CA VAL A 136 18.85 5.19 -1.76
C VAL A 136 19.28 4.87 -3.19
N LEU A 137 19.14 5.83 -4.11
CA LEU A 137 19.54 5.66 -5.51
C LEU A 137 21.07 5.49 -5.65
N LYS A 138 21.86 6.29 -4.91
CA LYS A 138 23.33 6.17 -4.88
C LYS A 138 23.79 4.79 -4.39
N ASN A 139 23.15 4.27 -3.34
CA ASN A 139 23.50 2.96 -2.76
C ASN A 139 23.26 1.81 -3.75
N VAL A 140 22.33 1.96 -4.67
CA VAL A 140 22.06 0.99 -5.75
C VAL A 140 22.73 1.37 -7.09
N LYS A 141 23.67 2.33 -7.07
CA LYS A 141 24.48 2.80 -8.22
C LYS A 141 23.64 3.39 -9.37
N VAL A 142 22.51 4.00 -9.05
CA VAL A 142 21.71 4.79 -9.99
C VAL A 142 22.23 6.23 -10.02
N ASP A 143 22.46 6.75 -11.21
CA ASP A 143 22.96 8.13 -11.43
C ASP A 143 21.87 9.16 -11.07
N THR A 144 22.01 9.80 -9.92
CA THR A 144 21.04 10.79 -9.40
C THR A 144 21.04 12.12 -10.16
N ASN A 145 21.98 12.35 -11.07
CA ASN A 145 21.93 13.51 -11.96
C ASN A 145 21.02 13.29 -13.17
N LYS A 146 20.71 12.03 -13.48
CA LYS A 146 19.89 11.64 -14.63
C LYS A 146 18.54 11.08 -14.24
N TYR A 147 18.44 10.46 -13.07
CA TYR A 147 17.29 9.71 -12.65
C TYR A 147 16.82 10.15 -11.26
N GLN A 148 15.54 10.27 -11.12
CA GLN A 148 14.85 10.46 -9.86
C GLN A 148 13.53 9.69 -9.90
N GLY A 149 12.82 9.60 -8.80
CA GLY A 149 11.56 8.89 -8.81
C GLY A 149 10.79 8.99 -7.52
N PHE A 150 9.67 8.33 -7.50
CA PHE A 150 8.81 8.27 -6.33
C PHE A 150 8.54 6.83 -5.91
N ALA A 151 8.17 6.69 -4.63
CA ALA A 151 7.65 5.46 -4.07
C ALA A 151 6.41 5.74 -3.22
N PHE A 152 5.58 4.72 -3.08
CA PHE A 152 4.43 4.74 -2.17
C PHE A 152 4.22 3.35 -1.57
N GLY A 153 3.60 3.31 -0.38
CA GLY A 153 3.26 2.06 0.32
C GLY A 153 1.83 2.09 0.83
N ILE A 154 1.07 1.05 0.51
CA ILE A 154 -0.36 0.91 0.78
C ILE A 154 -0.61 -0.37 1.58
N GLY A 155 -1.40 -0.27 2.67
CA GLY A 155 -1.97 -1.44 3.34
C GLY A 155 -3.20 -1.96 2.59
N ILE A 156 -3.06 -3.11 1.93
CA ILE A 156 -4.13 -3.68 1.08
C ILE A 156 -5.37 -3.99 1.92
N ASP A 157 -5.17 -4.61 3.08
CA ASP A 157 -6.26 -5.01 3.97
C ASP A 157 -7.08 -3.79 4.42
N ARG A 158 -6.39 -2.67 4.74
CA ARG A 158 -7.05 -1.42 5.13
C ARG A 158 -7.88 -0.81 4.00
N LEU A 159 -7.37 -0.80 2.77
CA LEU A 159 -8.16 -0.35 1.62
C LEU A 159 -9.36 -1.25 1.37
N ALA A 160 -9.21 -2.56 1.52
CA ALA A 160 -10.31 -3.51 1.39
C ALA A 160 -11.39 -3.28 2.46
N MET A 161 -11.00 -3.05 3.73
CA MET A 161 -11.94 -2.66 4.79
C MET A 161 -12.80 -1.46 4.37
N LEU A 162 -12.17 -0.44 3.83
CA LEU A 162 -12.85 0.79 3.43
C LEU A 162 -13.78 0.57 2.24
N LYS A 163 -13.32 -0.17 1.23
CA LYS A 163 -14.11 -0.45 0.03
C LYS A 163 -15.33 -1.30 0.32
N TYR A 164 -15.20 -2.30 1.19
CA TYR A 164 -16.25 -3.27 1.48
C TYR A 164 -17.03 -2.99 2.77
N GLY A 165 -16.69 -1.92 3.49
CA GLY A 165 -17.37 -1.55 4.73
C GLY A 165 -17.14 -2.52 5.89
N ILE A 166 -15.97 -3.12 5.97
CA ILE A 166 -15.59 -4.04 7.03
C ILE A 166 -15.07 -3.23 8.23
N ASN A 167 -15.64 -3.44 9.40
CA ASN A 167 -15.37 -2.62 10.58
C ASN A 167 -14.15 -3.07 11.39
N ASP A 168 -13.68 -4.30 11.19
CA ASP A 168 -12.58 -4.90 11.95
C ASP A 168 -11.67 -5.69 11.01
N LEU A 169 -10.41 -5.30 10.95
CA LEU A 169 -9.41 -5.90 10.09
C LEU A 169 -9.12 -7.36 10.44
N ARG A 170 -9.31 -7.74 11.71
CA ARG A 170 -9.08 -9.11 12.20
C ARG A 170 -9.97 -10.12 11.51
N ALA A 171 -11.19 -9.71 11.07
CA ALA A 171 -12.12 -10.58 10.34
C ALA A 171 -11.50 -11.21 9.07
N PHE A 172 -10.54 -10.54 8.42
CA PHE A 172 -9.83 -11.12 7.28
C PHE A 172 -8.97 -12.35 7.63
N PHE A 173 -8.63 -12.53 8.91
CA PHE A 173 -7.68 -13.54 9.38
C PHE A 173 -8.32 -14.60 10.30
N GLU A 174 -9.57 -14.38 10.72
CA GLU A 174 -10.29 -15.29 11.64
C GLU A 174 -10.81 -16.56 10.97
N ALA A 175 -10.85 -16.59 9.61
CA ALA A 175 -11.35 -17.71 8.82
C ALA A 175 -12.77 -18.16 9.21
N ASP A 176 -13.64 -17.25 9.67
CA ASP A 176 -15.06 -17.57 9.96
C ASP A 176 -15.78 -17.86 8.64
N TYR A 177 -16.26 -19.09 8.49
CA TYR A 177 -16.95 -19.54 7.28
C TYR A 177 -18.19 -18.70 6.96
N ARG A 178 -18.95 -18.24 7.95
CA ARG A 178 -20.15 -17.42 7.75
C ARG A 178 -19.78 -16.07 7.16
N TRP A 179 -18.69 -15.48 7.65
CA TRP A 179 -18.15 -14.22 7.14
C TRP A 179 -17.62 -14.38 5.71
N LEU A 180 -16.85 -15.44 5.45
CA LEU A 180 -16.33 -15.76 4.12
C LEU A 180 -17.46 -15.96 3.10
N SER A 181 -18.48 -16.75 3.47
CA SER A 181 -19.64 -17.01 2.61
C SER A 181 -20.46 -15.75 2.32
N HIS A 182 -20.57 -14.83 3.29
CA HIS A 182 -21.23 -13.53 3.08
C HIS A 182 -20.57 -12.71 1.96
N PHE A 183 -19.24 -12.79 1.81
CA PHE A 183 -18.50 -12.15 0.73
C PHE A 183 -18.31 -13.02 -0.52
N GLY A 184 -19.05 -14.11 -0.63
CA GLY A 184 -19.06 -14.97 -1.81
C GLY A 184 -17.93 -15.99 -1.88
N PHE A 185 -17.15 -16.17 -0.82
CA PHE A 185 -16.12 -17.20 -0.76
C PHE A 185 -16.73 -18.53 -0.31
N ASP A 186 -16.60 -19.56 -1.15
CA ASP A 186 -16.88 -20.93 -0.79
C ASP A 186 -15.56 -21.72 -0.77
N PRO A 187 -15.10 -22.22 0.41
CA PRO A 187 -13.85 -22.96 0.53
C PRO A 187 -13.85 -24.29 -0.23
N LEU A 188 -15.02 -24.80 -0.60
CA LEU A 188 -15.17 -26.02 -1.41
C LEU A 188 -15.25 -25.72 -2.91
N ASP A 189 -15.47 -24.46 -3.32
CA ASP A 189 -15.43 -24.02 -4.72
C ASP A 189 -14.00 -23.62 -5.09
N VAL A 190 -13.15 -24.60 -5.32
CA VAL A 190 -11.74 -24.36 -5.71
C VAL A 190 -11.72 -23.62 -7.04
N PRO A 191 -11.13 -22.43 -7.12
CA PRO A 191 -10.96 -21.70 -8.38
C PRO A 191 -10.19 -22.55 -9.39
N THR A 192 -10.74 -22.75 -10.56
CA THR A 192 -10.09 -23.46 -11.65
C THR A 192 -9.86 -22.51 -12.81
N ASN A 193 -8.84 -22.80 -13.63
CA ASN A 193 -8.57 -22.04 -14.86
C ASN A 193 -9.77 -22.04 -15.83
N TYR A 194 -10.66 -23.00 -15.71
CA TYR A 194 -11.88 -23.13 -16.50
C TYR A 194 -13.02 -22.21 -16.02
N ARG A 195 -13.14 -22.02 -14.71
CA ARG A 195 -14.23 -21.22 -14.09
C ARG A 195 -13.83 -19.78 -13.76
N GLY A 196 -12.56 -19.43 -13.90
CA GLY A 196 -12.02 -18.15 -13.46
C GLY A 196 -11.74 -18.13 -11.95
N LEU A 197 -11.35 -16.96 -11.44
CA LEU A 197 -10.94 -16.77 -10.04
C LEU A 197 -12.11 -16.36 -9.14
N SER A 198 -13.26 -16.04 -9.69
CA SER A 198 -14.49 -15.71 -8.96
C SER A 198 -15.70 -15.91 -9.85
N LYS A 199 -16.86 -16.21 -9.23
CA LYS A 199 -18.14 -16.07 -9.89
C LYS A 199 -18.53 -14.61 -9.98
#